data_c6a4621451d19d1441ca485d00bba832
#
_entry.id   c6a4621451d19d1441ca485d00bba832
#
_cell.length_a   1.000
_cell.length_b   1.000
_cell.length_c   1.000
_cell.angle_alpha   90.00
_cell.angle_beta   90.00
_cell.angle_gamma   90.00
#
_symmetry.space_group_name_H-M   'P 1'
#
loop_
_entity.id
_entity.type
_entity.pdbx_description
1 polymer ?
#
loop_
_entity_poly.entity_id
_entity_poly.type
_entity_poly.pdbx_seq_one_letter_code
_entity_poly.pdbx_strand_id
1 'polypeptide(L)'
;QRLGQLLMVGFDTNAPLGSLDDLVADEHVGNVIYLGGWDGAEKVTRTSEHLQGLVSPKATGGVGLLIAADQEGGEVHQLRGAGFTRPPKASVQAQMKPAELTRAATSWATELKAAGVNVNLAPVTDTVPKEIGKANEPIGRWGRQYGSTPEAVSRSATAFLQGMLDGGIEGTVKHFPGLGRVRNNTDFSSTGITDSVATTKDPFLKPFADGIE
;
A
#
# COMPACT_ATOMS: atom_id res chain seq x y z
N GLN A 1 -6.47 -20.15 14.81
CA GLN A 1 -5.30 -19.74 14.01
C GLN A 1 -5.66 -19.32 12.58
N ARG A 2 -6.33 -20.15 11.76
CA ARG A 2 -6.60 -19.83 10.34
C ARG A 2 -7.37 -18.53 10.11
N LEU A 3 -8.35 -18.21 10.97
CA LEU A 3 -9.12 -16.96 10.84
C LEU A 3 -8.27 -15.74 11.21
N GLY A 4 -7.43 -15.84 12.24
CA GLY A 4 -6.53 -14.75 12.62
C GLY A 4 -5.54 -14.37 11.52
N GLN A 5 -5.08 -15.36 10.73
CA GLN A 5 -4.18 -15.11 9.59
C GLN A 5 -4.82 -14.30 8.46
N LEU A 6 -6.15 -14.13 8.44
CA LEU A 6 -6.84 -13.28 7.48
C LEU A 6 -7.03 -11.84 7.97
N LEU A 7 -6.72 -11.56 9.24
CA LEU A 7 -6.90 -10.25 9.84
C LEU A 7 -5.61 -9.43 9.77
N MET A 8 -5.74 -8.17 9.36
CA MET A 8 -4.69 -7.16 9.44
C MET A 8 -5.13 -6.08 10.43
N VAL A 9 -4.30 -5.84 11.44
CA VAL A 9 -4.59 -4.85 12.50
C VAL A 9 -3.66 -3.65 12.39
N GLY A 10 -4.18 -2.46 12.70
CA GLY A 10 -3.41 -1.23 12.70
C GLY A 10 -2.50 -1.13 13.92
N PHE A 11 -1.26 -0.70 13.69
CA PHE A 11 -0.32 -0.35 14.75
C PHE A 11 0.00 1.14 14.66
N ASP A 12 -0.59 1.93 15.55
CA ASP A 12 -0.34 3.38 15.60
C ASP A 12 1.05 3.69 16.13
N THR A 13 1.69 4.69 15.55
CA THR A 13 3.05 5.12 15.93
C THR A 13 3.17 5.52 17.41
N ASN A 14 2.08 5.92 18.07
CA ASN A 14 2.05 6.32 19.46
C ASN A 14 1.68 5.17 20.43
N ALA A 15 1.32 4.00 19.89
CA ALA A 15 1.00 2.84 20.71
C ALA A 15 2.27 2.25 21.37
N PRO A 16 2.18 1.70 22.59
CA PRO A 16 3.28 0.96 23.21
C PRO A 16 3.74 -0.22 22.35
N LEU A 17 5.03 -0.54 22.40
CA LEU A 17 5.64 -1.60 21.58
C LEU A 17 4.90 -2.95 21.68
N GLY A 18 4.51 -3.38 22.87
CA GLY A 18 3.81 -4.64 23.13
C GLY A 18 2.29 -4.60 23.00
N SER A 19 1.70 -3.52 22.45
CA SER A 19 0.23 -3.38 22.41
C SER A 19 -0.50 -4.38 21.50
N LEU A 20 0.21 -5.08 20.63
CA LEU A 20 -0.34 -6.12 19.76
C LEU A 20 0.07 -7.54 20.17
N ASP A 21 0.82 -7.71 21.26
CA ASP A 21 1.39 -9.02 21.64
C ASP A 21 0.31 -10.08 21.84
N ASP A 22 -0.74 -9.78 22.60
CA ASP A 22 -1.85 -10.71 22.84
C ASP A 22 -2.62 -11.02 21.55
N LEU A 23 -2.80 -10.02 20.67
CA LEU A 23 -3.47 -10.23 19.39
C LEU A 23 -2.71 -11.19 18.48
N VAL A 24 -1.39 -11.14 18.48
CA VAL A 24 -0.56 -12.07 17.71
C VAL A 24 -0.44 -13.42 18.42
N ALA A 25 -0.12 -13.42 19.71
CA ALA A 25 0.21 -14.65 20.45
C ALA A 25 -1.03 -15.53 20.75
N ASP A 26 -2.15 -14.92 21.12
CA ASP A 26 -3.32 -15.64 21.62
C ASP A 26 -4.53 -15.58 20.68
N GLU A 27 -4.74 -14.43 19.97
CA GLU A 27 -5.82 -14.27 18.98
C GLU A 27 -5.38 -14.64 17.56
N HIS A 28 -4.09 -14.95 17.37
CA HIS A 28 -3.53 -15.48 16.12
C HIS A 28 -3.55 -14.52 14.92
N VAL A 29 -3.55 -13.21 15.16
CA VAL A 29 -3.48 -12.20 14.08
C VAL A 29 -2.20 -12.38 13.30
N GLY A 30 -2.30 -12.48 11.98
CA GLY A 30 -1.18 -12.76 11.07
C GLY A 30 -0.64 -11.56 10.32
N ASN A 31 -1.32 -10.40 10.39
CA ASN A 31 -0.92 -9.24 9.58
C ASN A 31 -1.03 -7.94 10.39
N VAL A 32 -0.09 -7.03 10.18
CA VAL A 32 -0.02 -5.73 10.84
C VAL A 32 0.20 -4.64 9.81
N ILE A 33 -0.46 -3.48 9.97
CA ILE A 33 -0.21 -2.29 9.17
C ILE A 33 0.23 -1.13 10.05
N TYR A 34 1.32 -0.47 9.70
CA TYR A 34 1.80 0.74 10.37
C TYR A 34 0.96 1.96 9.99
N LEU A 35 0.46 2.67 11.00
CA LEU A 35 -0.38 3.86 10.88
C LEU A 35 0.15 5.01 11.74
N GLY A 36 -0.31 6.24 11.47
CA GLY A 36 -0.03 7.40 12.31
C GLY A 36 1.28 8.14 12.00
N GLY A 37 1.99 7.74 10.94
CA GLY A 37 3.19 8.44 10.49
C GLY A 37 4.42 8.13 11.36
N TRP A 38 5.08 7.03 11.09
CA TRP A 38 6.28 6.57 11.80
C TRP A 38 7.53 7.33 11.36
N ASP A 39 8.29 7.85 12.32
CA ASP A 39 9.50 8.63 12.07
C ASP A 39 10.74 7.83 12.44
N GLY A 40 11.65 7.66 11.47
CA GLY A 40 12.93 6.96 11.58
C GLY A 40 12.84 5.43 11.42
N ALA A 41 13.71 4.90 10.57
CA ALA A 41 13.79 3.47 10.28
C ALA A 41 14.15 2.63 11.53
N GLU A 42 14.94 3.14 12.45
CA GLU A 42 15.33 2.44 13.67
C GLU A 42 14.10 2.04 14.52
N LYS A 43 13.14 2.96 14.68
CA LYS A 43 11.89 2.68 15.41
C LYS A 43 11.08 1.59 14.70
N VAL A 44 10.96 1.67 13.37
CA VAL A 44 10.22 0.71 12.57
C VAL A 44 10.88 -0.66 12.64
N THR A 45 12.20 -0.73 12.45
CA THR A 45 12.98 -1.98 12.52
C THR A 45 12.78 -2.68 13.87
N ARG A 46 12.99 -1.97 14.97
CA ARG A 46 12.80 -2.52 16.33
C ARG A 46 11.38 -3.06 16.53
N THR A 47 10.38 -2.36 16.00
CA THR A 47 8.99 -2.80 16.13
C THR A 47 8.71 -4.02 15.24
N SER A 48 9.23 -4.05 14.03
CA SER A 48 9.10 -5.19 13.12
C SER A 48 9.78 -6.44 13.67
N GLU A 49 10.98 -6.29 14.25
CA GLU A 49 11.71 -7.37 14.91
C GLU A 49 10.94 -7.91 16.13
N HIS A 50 10.38 -7.02 16.96
CA HIS A 50 9.55 -7.42 18.10
C HIS A 50 8.34 -8.24 17.65
N LEU A 51 7.59 -7.74 16.67
CA LEU A 51 6.40 -8.41 16.15
C LEU A 51 6.74 -9.78 15.53
N GLN A 52 7.78 -9.86 14.71
CA GLN A 52 8.24 -11.15 14.15
C GLN A 52 8.76 -12.10 15.23
N GLY A 53 9.27 -11.60 16.35
CA GLY A 53 9.67 -12.39 17.51
C GLY A 53 8.51 -13.12 18.20
N LEU A 54 7.26 -12.72 17.98
CA LEU A 54 6.06 -13.39 18.50
C LEU A 54 5.64 -14.61 17.66
N VAL A 55 6.21 -14.78 16.48
CA VAL A 55 5.90 -15.88 15.56
C VAL A 55 6.29 -17.21 16.21
N SER A 56 5.35 -18.13 16.25
CA SER A 56 5.56 -19.47 16.80
C SER A 56 4.56 -20.48 16.22
N PRO A 57 4.79 -21.79 16.32
CA PRO A 57 3.80 -22.79 15.94
C PRO A 57 2.44 -22.60 16.63
N LYS A 58 2.45 -22.14 17.90
CA LYS A 58 1.23 -21.88 18.67
C LYS A 58 0.55 -20.59 18.19
N ALA A 59 1.28 -19.48 18.03
CA ALA A 59 0.72 -18.17 17.71
C ALA A 59 0.23 -18.10 16.25
N THR A 60 1.10 -18.40 15.30
CA THR A 60 0.86 -18.14 13.87
C THR A 60 0.96 -19.38 12.98
N GLY A 61 1.06 -20.57 13.59
CA GLY A 61 1.36 -21.80 12.84
C GLY A 61 2.80 -21.85 12.30
N GLY A 62 3.69 -20.99 12.82
CA GLY A 62 5.06 -20.82 12.34
C GLY A 62 5.18 -19.95 11.09
N VAL A 63 4.07 -19.34 10.62
CA VAL A 63 4.08 -18.41 9.47
C VAL A 63 4.48 -17.02 9.96
N GLY A 64 5.43 -16.38 9.29
CA GLY A 64 5.83 -15.00 9.56
C GLY A 64 4.70 -14.01 9.33
N LEU A 65 4.71 -12.89 10.07
CA LEU A 65 3.70 -11.84 9.90
C LEU A 65 3.89 -11.10 8.58
N LEU A 66 2.78 -10.73 7.93
CA LEU A 66 2.79 -9.67 6.95
C LEU A 66 2.81 -8.34 7.70
N ILE A 67 3.85 -7.55 7.47
CA ILE A 67 4.01 -6.20 8.03
C ILE A 67 3.92 -5.21 6.88
N ALA A 68 2.86 -4.41 6.89
CA ALA A 68 2.48 -3.54 5.80
C ALA A 68 2.62 -2.05 6.14
N ALA A 69 2.75 -1.23 5.11
CA ALA A 69 2.59 0.22 5.20
C ALA A 69 2.03 0.77 3.89
N ASP A 70 1.29 1.89 3.97
CA ASP A 70 0.93 2.70 2.82
C ASP A 70 2.10 3.63 2.45
N GLN A 71 2.90 3.23 1.48
CA GLN A 71 4.05 3.99 1.01
C GLN A 71 3.90 4.29 -0.48
N GLU A 72 2.81 5.03 -0.83
CA GLU A 72 2.50 5.44 -2.20
C GLU A 72 3.44 6.56 -2.70
N GLY A 73 3.80 7.44 -1.77
CA GLY A 73 4.46 8.70 -2.03
C GLY A 73 3.52 9.92 -1.98
N GLY A 74 4.09 11.11 -2.15
CA GLY A 74 3.31 12.33 -1.99
C GLY A 74 2.76 12.50 -0.57
N GLU A 75 1.44 12.62 -0.42
CA GLU A 75 0.80 12.79 0.88
C GLU A 75 0.58 11.45 1.61
N VAL A 76 0.56 10.33 0.88
CA VAL A 76 0.36 8.99 1.45
C VAL A 76 1.70 8.27 1.59
N HIS A 77 2.33 8.47 2.74
CA HIS A 77 3.57 7.79 3.16
C HIS A 77 3.60 7.71 4.68
N GLN A 78 3.46 6.50 5.18
CA GLN A 78 3.40 6.26 6.63
C GLN A 78 4.79 6.25 7.28
N LEU A 79 5.82 5.86 6.53
CA LEU A 79 7.20 5.76 7.01
C LEU A 79 8.02 6.93 6.48
N ARG A 80 8.64 7.67 7.40
CA ARG A 80 9.35 8.91 7.09
C ARG A 80 10.59 9.09 7.97
N GLY A 81 11.33 10.17 7.74
CA GLY A 81 12.53 10.52 8.52
C GLY A 81 13.77 9.72 8.11
N ALA A 82 14.74 9.61 9.01
CA ALA A 82 16.01 8.95 8.73
C ALA A 82 15.84 7.50 8.30
N GLY A 83 16.42 7.14 7.17
CA GLY A 83 16.36 5.80 6.57
C GLY A 83 15.18 5.58 5.61
N PHE A 84 14.32 6.58 5.39
CA PHE A 84 13.26 6.52 4.40
C PHE A 84 13.29 7.72 3.45
N THR A 85 13.41 7.44 2.17
CA THR A 85 13.21 8.42 1.11
C THR A 85 11.71 8.64 0.88
N ARG A 86 11.26 9.89 0.82
CA ARG A 86 9.87 10.20 0.45
C ARG A 86 9.69 10.04 -1.06
N PRO A 87 8.93 9.06 -1.54
CA PRO A 87 8.62 8.95 -2.96
C PRO A 87 7.79 10.16 -3.42
N PRO A 88 7.96 10.67 -4.64
CA PRO A 88 7.05 11.66 -5.18
C PRO A 88 5.65 11.06 -5.36
N LYS A 89 4.61 11.91 -5.44
CA LYS A 89 3.25 11.43 -5.70
C LYS A 89 3.12 10.71 -7.05
N ALA A 90 2.18 9.78 -7.17
CA ALA A 90 2.04 8.92 -8.36
C ALA A 90 1.93 9.70 -9.67
N SER A 91 1.24 10.85 -9.69
CA SER A 91 1.15 11.72 -10.89
C SER A 91 2.49 12.32 -11.33
N VAL A 92 3.49 12.37 -10.46
CA VAL A 92 4.89 12.75 -10.79
C VAL A 92 5.68 11.51 -11.17
N GLN A 93 5.53 10.40 -10.45
CA GLN A 93 6.13 9.11 -10.81
C GLN A 93 5.75 8.69 -12.25
N ALA A 94 4.50 8.96 -12.67
CA ALA A 94 4.00 8.66 -14.01
C ALA A 94 4.73 9.39 -15.14
N GLN A 95 5.50 10.44 -14.83
CA GLN A 95 6.33 11.17 -15.81
C GLN A 95 7.69 10.51 -16.03
N MET A 96 8.09 9.59 -15.17
CA MET A 96 9.32 8.81 -15.32
C MET A 96 9.16 7.78 -16.45
N LYS A 97 10.26 7.44 -17.09
CA LYS A 97 10.29 6.26 -17.95
C LYS A 97 10.09 5.00 -17.08
N PRO A 98 9.46 3.92 -17.60
CA PRO A 98 9.23 2.71 -16.79
C PRO A 98 10.48 2.19 -16.10
N ALA A 99 11.61 2.07 -16.79
CA ALA A 99 12.86 1.62 -16.19
C ALA A 99 13.44 2.57 -15.11
N GLU A 100 13.13 3.87 -15.17
CA GLU A 100 13.52 4.84 -14.14
C GLU A 100 12.65 4.66 -12.90
N LEU A 101 11.34 4.47 -13.11
CA LEU A 101 10.39 4.21 -12.02
C LEU A 101 10.70 2.88 -11.33
N THR A 102 11.00 1.81 -12.10
CA THR A 102 11.42 0.53 -11.52
C THR A 102 12.65 0.69 -10.62
N ARG A 103 13.71 1.36 -11.07
CA ARG A 103 14.91 1.59 -10.24
C ARG A 103 14.62 2.41 -8.99
N ALA A 104 13.79 3.46 -9.11
CA ALA A 104 13.40 4.27 -7.96
C ALA A 104 12.59 3.45 -6.96
N ALA A 105 11.63 2.68 -7.43
CA ALA A 105 10.80 1.80 -6.60
C ALA A 105 11.63 0.70 -5.93
N THR A 106 12.64 0.14 -6.60
CA THR A 106 13.60 -0.81 -6.00
C THR A 106 14.35 -0.18 -4.82
N SER A 107 14.78 1.08 -4.96
CA SER A 107 15.44 1.79 -3.85
C SER A 107 14.48 1.96 -2.67
N TRP A 108 13.25 2.42 -2.90
CA TRP A 108 12.25 2.59 -1.83
C TRP A 108 11.88 1.25 -1.17
N ALA A 109 11.73 0.18 -1.97
CA ALA A 109 11.49 -1.17 -1.46
C ALA A 109 12.63 -1.68 -0.57
N THR A 110 13.88 -1.42 -0.94
CA THR A 110 15.06 -1.80 -0.15
C THR A 110 15.04 -1.13 1.23
N GLU A 111 14.64 0.14 1.31
CA GLU A 111 14.50 0.87 2.58
C GLU A 111 13.39 0.24 3.46
N LEU A 112 12.23 -0.09 2.87
CA LEU A 112 11.13 -0.77 3.55
C LEU A 112 11.56 -2.14 4.09
N LYS A 113 12.19 -2.94 3.25
CA LYS A 113 12.70 -4.27 3.61
C LYS A 113 13.72 -4.21 4.76
N ALA A 114 14.63 -3.26 4.71
CA ALA A 114 15.63 -3.06 5.76
C ALA A 114 14.98 -2.73 7.11
N ALA A 115 13.81 -2.10 7.11
CA ALA A 115 13.02 -1.80 8.31
C ALA A 115 12.06 -2.94 8.72
N GLY A 116 12.11 -4.10 8.04
CA GLY A 116 11.29 -5.27 8.36
C GLY A 116 9.85 -5.22 7.83
N VAL A 117 9.53 -4.23 6.96
CA VAL A 117 8.26 -4.19 6.21
C VAL A 117 8.37 -5.12 5.02
N ASN A 118 7.38 -5.96 4.78
CA ASN A 118 7.38 -6.95 3.70
C ASN A 118 6.22 -6.78 2.70
N VAL A 119 5.26 -5.89 2.99
CA VAL A 119 4.16 -5.54 2.09
C VAL A 119 4.04 -4.02 1.99
N ASN A 120 3.99 -3.50 0.77
CA ASN A 120 3.60 -2.12 0.51
C ASN A 120 2.17 -2.09 -0.04
N LEU A 121 1.25 -1.40 0.63
CA LEU A 121 -0.11 -1.18 0.13
C LEU A 121 -0.12 -0.10 -0.97
N ALA A 122 0.65 -0.34 -2.01
CA ALA A 122 0.83 0.45 -3.22
C ALA A 122 1.27 -0.48 -4.36
N PRO A 123 1.00 -0.13 -5.61
CA PRO A 123 0.57 1.17 -6.14
C PRO A 123 -0.95 1.38 -6.15
N VAL A 124 -1.36 2.65 -6.31
CA VAL A 124 -2.72 3.02 -6.67
C VAL A 124 -2.93 2.76 -8.16
N THR A 125 -3.81 1.80 -8.50
CA THR A 125 -4.14 1.41 -9.88
C THR A 125 -5.48 1.99 -10.36
N ASP A 126 -6.04 2.93 -9.59
CA ASP A 126 -7.24 3.65 -9.97
C ASP A 126 -6.99 4.53 -11.19
N THR A 127 -7.83 4.40 -12.21
CA THR A 127 -7.83 5.28 -13.39
C THR A 127 -8.77 6.45 -13.15
N VAL A 128 -8.26 7.68 -13.09
CA VAL A 128 -9.08 8.89 -12.90
C VAL A 128 -9.27 9.60 -14.23
N PRO A 129 -10.50 9.59 -14.81
CA PRO A 129 -10.80 10.30 -16.06
C PRO A 129 -10.44 11.77 -16.01
N LYS A 130 -9.95 12.33 -17.13
CA LYS A 130 -9.53 13.75 -17.20
C LYS A 130 -10.65 14.72 -16.83
N GLU A 131 -11.87 14.41 -17.24
CA GLU A 131 -13.08 15.20 -17.00
C GLU A 131 -13.50 15.22 -15.52
N ILE A 132 -13.07 14.24 -14.75
CA ILE A 132 -13.28 14.21 -13.30
C ILE A 132 -12.07 14.87 -12.61
N GLY A 133 -10.87 14.46 -12.93
CA GLY A 133 -9.62 15.04 -12.43
C GLY A 133 -9.64 15.26 -10.92
N LYS A 134 -9.41 16.50 -10.49
CA LYS A 134 -9.38 16.87 -9.06
C LYS A 134 -10.73 16.82 -8.35
N ALA A 135 -11.85 16.69 -9.07
CA ALA A 135 -13.17 16.48 -8.48
C ALA A 135 -13.35 15.05 -7.94
N ASN A 136 -12.45 14.15 -8.27
CA ASN A 136 -12.31 12.86 -7.61
C ASN A 136 -11.55 13.07 -6.30
N GLU A 137 -12.26 13.10 -5.17
CA GLU A 137 -11.68 13.41 -3.87
C GLU A 137 -10.73 12.35 -3.33
N PRO A 138 -11.01 11.03 -3.48
CA PRO A 138 -10.13 10.04 -2.86
C PRO A 138 -8.76 9.93 -3.53
N ILE A 139 -8.67 10.12 -4.84
CA ILE A 139 -7.45 9.85 -5.63
C ILE A 139 -6.98 11.09 -6.38
N GLY A 140 -7.81 11.60 -7.30
CA GLY A 140 -7.43 12.66 -8.25
C GLY A 140 -7.07 13.99 -7.60
N ARG A 141 -7.75 14.35 -6.51
CA ARG A 141 -7.48 15.57 -5.73
C ARG A 141 -6.03 15.65 -5.25
N TRP A 142 -5.47 14.50 -4.88
CA TRP A 142 -4.14 14.40 -4.28
C TRP A 142 -3.05 14.00 -5.27
N GLY A 143 -3.42 13.66 -6.51
CA GLY A 143 -2.49 13.18 -7.53
C GLY A 143 -1.95 11.78 -7.24
N ARG A 144 -2.78 10.93 -6.63
CA ARG A 144 -2.45 9.53 -6.30
C ARG A 144 -2.56 8.59 -7.50
N GLN A 145 -3.16 9.02 -8.62
CA GLN A 145 -3.27 8.23 -9.86
C GLN A 145 -2.02 8.35 -10.74
N TYR A 146 -1.69 7.30 -11.46
CA TYR A 146 -0.65 7.31 -12.49
C TYR A 146 -1.14 7.86 -13.83
N GLY A 147 -2.45 7.90 -14.08
CA GLY A 147 -2.96 8.40 -15.35
C GLY A 147 -4.47 8.50 -15.42
N SER A 148 -4.93 8.95 -16.60
CA SER A 148 -6.35 9.11 -16.91
C SER A 148 -6.88 8.06 -17.90
N THR A 149 -6.04 7.10 -18.28
CA THR A 149 -6.42 5.93 -19.08
C THR A 149 -5.86 4.66 -18.45
N PRO A 150 -6.53 3.52 -18.62
CA PRO A 150 -6.06 2.23 -18.09
C PRO A 150 -4.64 1.88 -18.52
N GLU A 151 -4.28 2.13 -19.78
CA GLU A 151 -2.95 1.83 -20.32
C GLU A 151 -1.86 2.68 -19.67
N ALA A 152 -2.13 3.95 -19.38
CA ALA A 152 -1.18 4.83 -18.71
C ALA A 152 -0.95 4.39 -17.26
N VAL A 153 -2.03 4.00 -16.58
CA VAL A 153 -1.97 3.48 -15.21
C VAL A 153 -1.22 2.15 -15.17
N SER A 154 -1.60 1.17 -16.02
CA SER A 154 -0.93 -0.13 -16.12
C SER A 154 0.57 0.00 -16.31
N ARG A 155 1.00 0.80 -17.29
CA ARG A 155 2.43 0.99 -17.59
C ARG A 155 3.24 1.42 -16.38
N SER A 156 2.72 2.38 -15.60
CA SER A 156 3.46 2.91 -14.45
C SER A 156 3.31 2.02 -13.22
N ALA A 157 2.12 1.48 -12.99
CA ALA A 157 1.85 0.59 -11.86
C ALA A 157 2.69 -0.71 -11.96
N THR A 158 2.77 -1.34 -13.13
CA THR A 158 3.60 -2.54 -13.34
C THR A 158 5.09 -2.23 -13.15
N ALA A 159 5.56 -1.06 -13.61
CA ALA A 159 6.95 -0.64 -13.37
C ALA A 159 7.25 -0.42 -11.87
N PHE A 160 6.30 0.15 -11.12
CA PHE A 160 6.41 0.30 -9.68
C PHE A 160 6.42 -1.07 -8.97
N LEU A 161 5.48 -1.95 -9.32
CA LEU A 161 5.39 -3.31 -8.76
C LEU A 161 6.66 -4.12 -9.02
N GLN A 162 7.20 -4.06 -10.25
CA GLN A 162 8.47 -4.72 -10.55
C GLN A 162 9.58 -4.21 -9.65
N GLY A 163 9.65 -2.91 -9.40
CA GLY A 163 10.63 -2.35 -8.48
C GLY A 163 10.43 -2.79 -7.03
N MET A 164 9.18 -2.94 -6.56
CA MET A 164 8.90 -3.50 -5.25
C MET A 164 9.43 -4.94 -5.15
N LEU A 165 9.13 -5.78 -6.14
CA LEU A 165 9.61 -7.17 -6.19
C LEU A 165 11.13 -7.25 -6.25
N ASP A 166 11.78 -6.45 -7.11
CA ASP A 166 13.25 -6.40 -7.22
C ASP A 166 13.91 -6.00 -5.89
N GLY A 167 13.25 -5.16 -5.09
CA GLY A 167 13.68 -4.79 -3.74
C GLY A 167 13.25 -5.79 -2.64
N GLY A 168 12.49 -6.83 -3.00
CA GLY A 168 12.05 -7.91 -2.10
C GLY A 168 10.88 -7.54 -1.21
N ILE A 169 9.95 -6.72 -1.72
CA ILE A 169 8.69 -6.29 -1.09
C ILE A 169 7.54 -6.72 -1.98
N GLU A 170 6.46 -7.23 -1.37
CA GLU A 170 5.21 -7.44 -2.09
C GLU A 170 4.46 -6.12 -2.26
N GLY A 171 3.98 -5.84 -3.48
CA GLY A 171 3.11 -4.71 -3.77
C GLY A 171 1.62 -5.10 -3.71
N THR A 172 0.75 -4.10 -3.58
CA THR A 172 -0.70 -4.33 -3.53
C THR A 172 -1.43 -3.36 -4.44
N VAL A 173 -2.09 -3.89 -5.48
CA VAL A 173 -2.93 -3.09 -6.38
C VAL A 173 -4.20 -2.63 -5.66
N LYS A 174 -4.46 -1.32 -5.68
CA LYS A 174 -5.62 -0.74 -4.97
C LYS A 174 -6.22 0.41 -5.76
N HIS A 175 -7.49 0.70 -5.57
CA HIS A 175 -8.51 0.19 -4.63
C HIS A 175 -9.56 -0.59 -5.40
N PHE A 176 -9.32 -1.86 -5.64
CA PHE A 176 -10.23 -2.71 -6.42
C PHE A 176 -11.68 -2.61 -5.91
N PRO A 177 -12.70 -2.50 -6.80
CA PRO A 177 -12.61 -2.52 -8.28
C PRO A 177 -12.33 -1.14 -8.93
N GLY A 178 -12.06 -0.09 -8.15
CA GLY A 178 -11.65 1.23 -8.62
C GLY A 178 -12.42 2.39 -8.00
N LEU A 179 -11.70 3.42 -7.55
CA LEU A 179 -12.25 4.66 -6.99
C LEU A 179 -12.11 5.85 -7.96
N GLY A 180 -11.66 5.62 -9.19
CA GLY A 180 -11.30 6.71 -10.11
C GLY A 180 -12.47 7.55 -10.61
N ARG A 181 -13.71 7.02 -10.61
CA ARG A 181 -14.91 7.73 -11.08
C ARG A 181 -15.75 8.36 -9.98
N VAL A 182 -15.58 7.93 -8.72
CA VAL A 182 -16.35 8.51 -7.62
C VAL A 182 -15.88 9.93 -7.31
N ARG A 183 -16.78 10.77 -6.82
CA ARG A 183 -16.45 12.15 -6.47
C ARG A 183 -16.13 12.31 -5.00
N ASN A 184 -16.93 11.71 -4.13
CA ASN A 184 -16.79 11.85 -2.70
C ASN A 184 -15.77 10.83 -2.15
N ASN A 185 -15.14 11.18 -1.04
CA ASN A 185 -14.14 10.32 -0.41
C ASN A 185 -14.82 9.24 0.45
N THR A 186 -14.51 7.98 0.14
CA THR A 186 -15.01 6.79 0.83
C THR A 186 -14.46 6.67 2.27
N ASP A 187 -13.39 7.35 2.62
CA ASP A 187 -12.85 7.39 3.98
C ASP A 187 -13.76 8.16 4.95
N PHE A 188 -14.60 9.06 4.42
CA PHE A 188 -15.50 9.90 5.24
C PHE A 188 -16.96 9.49 5.16
N SER A 189 -17.35 8.65 4.20
CA SER A 189 -18.71 8.16 4.06
C SER A 189 -18.74 6.77 3.45
N SER A 190 -19.48 5.87 4.07
CA SER A 190 -19.75 4.51 3.57
C SER A 190 -21.05 4.42 2.77
N THR A 191 -21.82 5.52 2.68
CA THR A 191 -23.14 5.53 2.05
C THR A 191 -23.22 6.59 0.95
N GLY A 192 -23.98 6.31 -0.11
CA GLY A 192 -24.25 7.25 -1.20
C GLY A 192 -23.08 7.44 -2.18
N ILE A 193 -22.01 6.66 -2.07
CA ILE A 193 -20.89 6.70 -3.02
C ILE A 193 -20.99 5.44 -3.88
N THR A 194 -21.32 5.64 -5.16
CA THR A 194 -21.54 4.53 -6.11
C THR A 194 -20.90 4.85 -7.44
N ASP A 195 -20.17 3.90 -8.01
CA ASP A 195 -19.80 3.88 -9.42
C ASP A 195 -20.87 3.08 -10.19
N SER A 196 -21.79 3.77 -10.84
CA SER A 196 -22.90 3.16 -11.59
C SER A 196 -22.46 2.62 -12.96
N VAL A 197 -21.23 2.85 -13.37
CA VAL A 197 -20.67 2.44 -14.67
C VAL A 197 -19.85 1.15 -14.54
N ALA A 198 -19.30 0.88 -13.37
CA ALA A 198 -18.45 -0.27 -13.13
C ALA A 198 -19.18 -1.61 -13.37
N THR A 199 -18.57 -2.47 -14.16
CA THR A 199 -19.01 -3.83 -14.45
C THR A 199 -17.83 -4.79 -14.47
N THR A 200 -18.08 -6.10 -14.49
CA THR A 200 -17.01 -7.11 -14.62
C THR A 200 -16.25 -7.05 -15.97
N LYS A 201 -16.73 -6.25 -16.92
CA LYS A 201 -16.07 -6.02 -18.23
C LYS A 201 -15.55 -4.60 -18.37
N ASP A 202 -15.49 -3.86 -17.27
CA ASP A 202 -15.02 -2.47 -17.27
C ASP A 202 -13.53 -2.41 -17.69
N PRO A 203 -13.17 -1.61 -18.70
CA PRO A 203 -11.77 -1.45 -19.08
C PRO A 203 -10.89 -0.88 -17.96
N PHE A 204 -11.47 -0.22 -16.96
CA PHE A 204 -10.75 0.28 -15.79
C PHE A 204 -10.27 -0.82 -14.82
N LEU A 205 -10.70 -2.07 -15.05
CA LEU A 205 -10.15 -3.23 -14.35
C LEU A 205 -8.79 -3.68 -14.90
N LYS A 206 -8.42 -3.24 -16.12
CA LYS A 206 -7.15 -3.62 -16.75
C LYS A 206 -5.92 -3.37 -15.87
N PRO A 207 -5.72 -2.19 -15.22
CA PRO A 207 -4.54 -1.97 -14.40
C PRO A 207 -4.45 -2.90 -13.18
N PHE A 208 -5.58 -3.35 -12.65
CA PHE A 208 -5.60 -4.35 -11.57
C PHE A 208 -5.19 -5.73 -12.08
N ALA A 209 -5.71 -6.14 -13.26
CA ALA A 209 -5.33 -7.41 -13.89
C ALA A 209 -3.84 -7.44 -14.24
N ASP A 210 -3.34 -6.42 -14.92
CA ASP A 210 -1.93 -6.31 -15.32
C ASP A 210 -0.97 -6.28 -14.11
N GLY A 211 -1.44 -5.83 -12.95
CA GLY A 211 -0.61 -5.78 -11.74
C GLY A 211 -0.62 -7.07 -10.91
N ILE A 212 -1.46 -8.05 -11.27
CA ILE A 212 -1.53 -9.37 -10.62
C ILE A 212 -0.72 -10.42 -11.42
N GLU A 213 -0.57 -10.21 -12.72
CA GLU A 213 0.22 -11.07 -13.64
C GLU A 213 1.73 -10.88 -13.45
#